data_112e008af9d03140c42281989e0c87bf
#
_entry.id   112e008af9d03140c42281989e0c87bf
#
_cell.length_a   1.000
_cell.length_b   1.000
_cell.length_c   1.000
_cell.angle_alpha   90.00
_cell.angle_beta   90.00
_cell.angle_gamma   90.00
#
_symmetry.space_group_name_H-M   'P 1'
#
loop_
_entity.id
_entity.type
_entity.pdbx_description
1 polymer ?
#
loop_
_entity_poly.entity_id
_entity_poly.type
_entity_poly.pdbx_seq_one_letter_code
_entity_poly.pdbx_strand_id
1 'polypeptide(L)'
;MEVQTPVLDDRWRLFAFADRRSVDFQDQRIDPLWLGAGVRYRFGQLDAEAAVLRANDHIGDTGLRIGVGWQFNDYWHAGLVAARNDPEASMQARVAGITADSVSAQVDYRRSELTHWMFGASRFRYDDGNHRELFSTSIEQRLLTRPRWLIDGLASAYTSRGSRDDAPYFNPKRDRMVEIGLRIDQQLWRHYERHFRHRLTVSLGDYWQDGFGSALVPSVSYMHEWQLGQGRVFEYGVRWSRPVYDGHRERHIGFEAALRWGE
;
A
#
# COMPACT_ATOMS: atom_id res chain seq x y z
N MET A 1 -8.73 -9.66 2.23
CA MET A 1 -9.92 -9.65 3.13
C MET A 1 -9.42 -9.71 4.56
N GLU A 2 -9.86 -8.80 5.40
CA GLU A 2 -9.54 -8.78 6.84
C GLU A 2 -10.85 -8.89 7.63
N VAL A 3 -10.85 -9.71 8.67
CA VAL A 3 -11.95 -9.85 9.62
C VAL A 3 -11.40 -9.50 11.00
N GLN A 4 -12.08 -8.61 11.70
CA GLN A 4 -11.75 -8.22 13.07
C GLN A 4 -12.82 -8.71 14.03
N THR A 5 -12.41 -9.14 15.24
CA THR A 5 -13.36 -9.37 16.32
C THR A 5 -13.84 -8.05 16.92
N PRO A 6 -15.02 -8.02 17.56
CA PRO A 6 -15.33 -6.98 18.53
C PRO A 6 -14.23 -6.93 19.57
N VAL A 7 -14.06 -5.78 20.19
CA VAL A 7 -13.05 -5.53 21.21
C VAL A 7 -13.25 -6.50 22.37
N LEU A 8 -12.22 -7.29 22.70
CA LEU A 8 -12.27 -8.23 23.84
C LEU A 8 -12.27 -7.50 25.18
N ASP A 9 -11.71 -6.34 25.20
CA ASP A 9 -11.66 -5.32 26.23
C ASP A 9 -11.41 -4.02 25.47
N ASP A 10 -11.87 -2.86 25.85
CA ASP A 10 -11.80 -1.58 25.11
C ASP A 10 -10.44 -1.25 24.42
N ARG A 11 -9.45 -2.10 24.62
CA ARG A 11 -8.07 -1.95 24.17
C ARG A 11 -7.58 -3.00 23.18
N TRP A 12 -8.14 -4.22 23.19
CA TRP A 12 -7.63 -5.36 22.44
C TRP A 12 -8.58 -5.78 21.32
N ARG A 13 -8.03 -6.02 20.14
CA ARG A 13 -8.75 -6.58 19.00
C ARG A 13 -7.94 -7.73 18.41
N LEU A 14 -8.58 -8.84 18.14
CA LEU A 14 -8.00 -9.89 17.30
C LEU A 14 -8.40 -9.64 15.87
N PHE A 15 -7.51 -9.97 14.93
CA PHE A 15 -7.81 -9.91 13.52
C PHE A 15 -7.22 -11.11 12.79
N ALA A 16 -7.84 -11.47 11.68
CA ALA A 16 -7.31 -12.42 10.71
C ALA A 16 -7.51 -11.82 9.31
N PHE A 17 -6.58 -12.09 8.43
CA PHE A 17 -6.67 -11.60 7.06
C PHE A 17 -6.21 -12.64 6.06
N ALA A 18 -6.73 -12.51 4.83
CA ALA A 18 -6.26 -13.22 3.66
C ALA A 18 -5.97 -12.19 2.56
N ASP A 19 -4.79 -12.22 2.00
CA ASP A 19 -4.38 -11.39 0.87
C ASP A 19 -3.92 -12.31 -0.27
N ARG A 20 -4.56 -12.18 -1.42
CA ARG A 20 -4.20 -12.90 -2.63
C ARG A 20 -3.74 -11.90 -3.68
N ARG A 21 -2.54 -12.09 -4.17
CA ARG A 21 -1.97 -11.29 -5.24
C ARG A 21 -1.75 -12.18 -6.45
N SER A 22 -2.00 -11.64 -7.64
CA SER A 22 -1.68 -12.29 -8.91
C SER A 22 -0.78 -11.36 -9.69
N VAL A 23 0.38 -11.84 -10.06
CA VAL A 23 1.36 -11.10 -10.86
C VAL A 23 1.84 -11.97 -11.99
N ASP A 24 1.69 -11.48 -13.21
CA ASP A 24 2.29 -12.08 -14.40
C ASP A 24 3.63 -11.40 -14.65
N PHE A 25 4.71 -12.16 -14.56
CA PHE A 25 6.06 -11.66 -14.75
C PHE A 25 6.84 -12.59 -15.67
N GLN A 26 7.32 -12.08 -16.81
CA GLN A 26 8.21 -12.80 -17.76
C GLN A 26 7.79 -14.27 -17.99
N ASP A 27 6.58 -14.53 -18.41
CA ASP A 27 6.02 -15.87 -18.66
C ASP A 27 5.76 -16.72 -17.40
N GLN A 28 5.93 -16.17 -16.21
CA GLN A 28 5.57 -16.83 -14.96
C GLN A 28 4.41 -16.11 -14.29
N ARG A 29 3.35 -16.85 -14.01
CA ARG A 29 2.23 -16.37 -13.20
C ARG A 29 2.44 -16.78 -11.74
N ILE A 30 2.36 -15.81 -10.86
CA ILE A 30 2.52 -16.01 -9.43
C ILE A 30 1.24 -15.56 -8.75
N ASP A 31 0.61 -16.47 -8.03
CA ASP A 31 -0.64 -16.23 -7.30
C ASP A 31 -0.47 -16.54 -5.80
N PRO A 32 0.40 -15.87 -5.03
CA PRO A 32 0.56 -16.15 -3.62
C PRO A 32 -0.69 -15.77 -2.86
N LEU A 33 -1.09 -16.62 -1.93
CA LEU A 33 -2.08 -16.36 -0.91
C LEU A 33 -1.37 -16.21 0.44
N TRP A 34 -1.51 -15.06 1.04
CA TRP A 34 -1.04 -14.80 2.40
C TRP A 34 -2.20 -14.94 3.36
N LEU A 35 -2.01 -15.75 4.38
CA LEU A 35 -2.94 -15.88 5.51
C LEU A 35 -2.24 -15.34 6.75
N GLY A 36 -2.94 -14.56 7.54
CA GLY A 36 -2.38 -14.02 8.76
C GLY A 36 -3.41 -13.86 9.86
N ALA A 37 -2.92 -13.87 11.08
CA ALA A 37 -3.69 -13.56 12.27
C ALA A 37 -2.83 -12.75 13.24
N GLY A 38 -3.47 -11.89 14.00
CA GLY A 38 -2.76 -11.02 14.90
C GLY A 38 -3.64 -10.37 15.95
N VAL A 39 -2.99 -9.52 16.72
CA VAL A 39 -3.59 -8.76 17.79
C VAL A 39 -3.24 -7.28 17.63
N ARG A 40 -4.22 -6.42 17.84
CA ARG A 40 -4.05 -4.97 17.95
C ARG A 40 -4.35 -4.55 19.37
N TYR A 41 -3.53 -3.64 19.88
CA TYR A 41 -3.69 -3.02 21.17
C TYR A 41 -3.73 -1.52 21.01
N ARG A 42 -4.71 -0.85 21.63
CA ARG A 42 -4.81 0.62 21.65
C ARG A 42 -4.93 1.11 23.08
N PHE A 43 -4.08 2.05 23.44
CA PHE A 43 -4.10 2.70 24.73
C PHE A 43 -3.75 4.19 24.60
N GLY A 44 -4.74 5.05 24.77
CA GLY A 44 -4.56 6.48 24.60
C GLY A 44 -4.08 6.84 23.20
N GLN A 45 -2.88 7.39 23.12
CA GLN A 45 -2.22 7.80 21.88
C GLN A 45 -1.34 6.68 21.24
N LEU A 46 -1.20 5.56 21.92
CA LEU A 46 -0.40 4.43 21.46
C LEU A 46 -1.30 3.39 20.79
N ASP A 47 -0.91 2.94 19.63
CA ASP A 47 -1.39 1.71 19.01
C ASP A 47 -0.23 0.76 18.75
N ALA A 48 -0.48 -0.52 18.89
CA ALA A 48 0.49 -1.58 18.63
C ALA A 48 -0.18 -2.74 17.91
N GLU A 49 0.56 -3.42 17.07
CA GLU A 49 0.10 -4.58 16.31
C GLU A 49 1.18 -5.67 16.33
N ALA A 50 0.76 -6.91 16.49
CA ALA A 50 1.60 -8.07 16.24
C ALA A 50 0.82 -9.11 15.44
N ALA A 51 1.42 -9.65 14.38
CA ALA A 51 0.80 -10.63 13.51
C ALA A 51 1.79 -11.72 13.08
N VAL A 52 1.24 -12.93 12.89
CA VAL A 52 1.91 -14.04 12.23
C VAL A 52 1.28 -14.21 10.86
N LEU A 53 2.12 -14.43 9.86
CA LEU A 53 1.73 -14.58 8.46
C LEU A 53 2.28 -15.88 7.91
N ARG A 54 1.56 -16.46 6.96
CA ARG A 54 2.05 -17.62 6.18
C ARG A 54 1.70 -17.44 4.73
N ALA A 55 2.67 -17.60 3.85
CA ALA A 55 2.45 -17.61 2.42
C ALA A 55 2.15 -19.04 1.94
N ASN A 56 1.22 -19.16 0.99
CA ASN A 56 1.05 -20.36 0.20
C ASN A 56 1.82 -20.21 -1.12
N ASP A 57 3.14 -20.13 -1.00
CA ASP A 57 4.07 -20.15 -2.12
C ASP A 57 5.10 -21.25 -1.90
N HIS A 58 6.03 -21.45 -2.85
CA HIS A 58 7.03 -22.49 -2.77
C HIS A 58 8.06 -22.31 -1.63
N ILE A 59 8.14 -21.11 -1.05
CA ILE A 59 8.99 -20.85 0.12
C ILE A 59 8.31 -21.33 1.39
N GLY A 60 6.98 -21.11 1.52
CA GLY A 60 6.15 -21.62 2.62
C GLY A 60 6.50 -21.10 4.02
N ASP A 61 7.37 -20.12 4.13
CA ASP A 61 7.90 -19.63 5.39
C ASP A 61 6.89 -18.79 6.18
N THR A 62 7.01 -18.88 7.50
CA THR A 62 6.23 -18.06 8.41
C THR A 62 6.84 -16.67 8.52
N GLY A 63 6.01 -15.65 8.30
CA GLY A 63 6.35 -14.25 8.54
C GLY A 63 5.87 -13.79 9.91
N LEU A 64 6.55 -12.77 10.44
CA LEU A 64 6.17 -12.03 11.65
C LEU A 64 6.11 -10.56 11.32
N ARG A 65 5.12 -9.86 11.85
CA ARG A 65 5.01 -8.40 11.74
C ARG A 65 4.71 -7.82 13.11
N ILE A 66 5.45 -6.78 13.48
CA ILE A 66 5.23 -6.00 14.70
C ILE A 66 5.20 -4.53 14.28
N GLY A 67 4.17 -3.82 14.72
CA GLY A 67 4.00 -2.40 14.48
C GLY A 67 3.72 -1.65 15.77
N VAL A 68 4.16 -0.40 15.83
CA VAL A 68 3.82 0.55 16.86
C VAL A 68 3.55 1.90 16.24
N GLY A 69 2.46 2.55 16.66
CA GLY A 69 2.07 3.88 16.24
C GLY A 69 1.87 4.80 17.44
N TRP A 70 2.15 6.07 17.25
CA TRP A 70 1.97 7.10 18.26
C TRP A 70 1.30 8.33 17.67
N GLN A 71 0.15 8.71 18.23
CA GLN A 71 -0.53 9.95 17.91
C GLN A 71 -0.01 11.06 18.82
N PHE A 72 0.86 11.95 18.31
CA PHE A 72 1.45 13.03 19.09
C PHE A 72 0.42 14.10 19.47
N ASN A 73 -0.47 14.41 18.53
CA ASN A 73 -1.59 15.33 18.65
C ASN A 73 -2.58 15.09 17.51
N ASP A 74 -3.58 15.92 17.35
CA ASP A 74 -4.63 15.79 16.32
C ASP A 74 -4.09 15.83 14.87
N TYR A 75 -2.86 16.31 14.68
CA TYR A 75 -2.26 16.53 13.37
C TYR A 75 -1.16 15.53 13.02
N TRP A 76 -0.42 15.04 14.00
CA TRP A 76 0.79 14.25 13.78
C TRP A 76 0.65 12.84 14.33
N HIS A 77 0.90 11.88 13.46
CA HIS A 77 1.04 10.48 13.81
C HIS A 77 2.38 9.95 13.28
N ALA A 78 3.04 9.08 14.03
CA ALA A 78 4.21 8.35 13.54
C ALA A 78 4.04 6.86 13.82
N GLY A 79 4.56 6.03 12.92
CA GLY A 79 4.55 4.58 13.03
C GLY A 79 5.91 3.98 12.71
N LEU A 80 6.19 2.85 13.35
CA LEU A 80 7.33 1.99 13.07
C LEU A 80 6.82 0.56 12.90
N VAL A 81 7.24 -0.11 11.85
CA VAL A 81 6.90 -1.52 11.57
C VAL A 81 8.17 -2.28 11.31
N ALA A 82 8.31 -3.44 11.94
CA ALA A 82 9.33 -4.43 11.61
C ALA A 82 8.65 -5.72 11.16
N ALA A 83 9.13 -6.31 10.09
CA ALA A 83 8.60 -7.57 9.58
C ALA A 83 9.75 -8.53 9.22
N ARG A 84 9.55 -9.80 9.52
CA ARG A 84 10.36 -10.91 9.04
C ARG A 84 9.60 -11.65 7.96
N ASN A 85 10.27 -12.03 6.89
CA ASN A 85 9.66 -12.62 5.71
C ASN A 85 8.48 -11.75 5.21
N ASP A 86 8.79 -10.47 4.93
CA ASP A 86 7.82 -9.43 4.64
C ASP A 86 7.13 -9.66 3.29
N PRO A 87 5.79 -9.75 3.24
CA PRO A 87 5.05 -9.87 1.98
C PRO A 87 5.11 -8.60 1.11
N GLU A 88 5.46 -7.45 1.68
CA GLU A 88 5.64 -6.19 0.95
C GLU A 88 7.00 -6.10 0.24
N ALA A 89 7.92 -7.03 0.52
CA ALA A 89 9.15 -7.16 -0.22
C ALA A 89 8.87 -7.60 -1.68
N SER A 90 9.90 -7.58 -2.52
CA SER A 90 9.78 -7.92 -3.95
C SER A 90 9.17 -9.30 -4.19
N MET A 91 8.03 -9.34 -4.88
CA MET A 91 7.41 -10.59 -5.35
C MET A 91 8.34 -11.40 -6.26
N GLN A 92 9.15 -10.72 -7.07
CA GLN A 92 10.14 -11.34 -7.93
C GLN A 92 11.25 -12.02 -7.14
N ALA A 93 11.68 -11.43 -6.02
CA ALA A 93 12.65 -12.06 -5.11
C ALA A 93 12.07 -13.37 -4.55
N ARG A 94 10.80 -13.38 -4.17
CA ARG A 94 10.14 -14.61 -3.68
C ARG A 94 10.04 -15.71 -4.73
N VAL A 95 9.84 -15.35 -6.00
CA VAL A 95 9.91 -16.33 -7.12
C VAL A 95 11.28 -16.96 -7.22
N ALA A 96 12.32 -16.17 -7.00
CA ALA A 96 13.71 -16.66 -6.96
C ALA A 96 14.06 -17.41 -5.65
N GLY A 97 13.07 -17.63 -4.75
CA GLY A 97 13.29 -18.30 -3.48
C GLY A 97 13.92 -17.41 -2.40
N ILE A 98 13.91 -16.09 -2.59
CA ILE A 98 14.57 -15.12 -1.74
C ILE A 98 13.55 -14.41 -0.87
N THR A 99 13.75 -14.43 0.46
CA THR A 99 12.93 -13.73 1.44
C THR A 99 13.58 -12.40 1.85
N ALA A 100 12.80 -11.53 2.48
CA ALA A 100 13.34 -10.29 3.03
C ALA A 100 12.73 -9.95 4.38
N ASP A 101 13.56 -9.43 5.26
CA ASP A 101 13.14 -8.75 6.49
C ASP A 101 13.06 -7.25 6.22
N SER A 102 12.16 -6.55 6.89
CA SER A 102 12.01 -5.10 6.71
C SER A 102 11.88 -4.35 8.02
N VAL A 103 12.27 -3.09 7.98
CA VAL A 103 11.94 -2.07 8.97
C VAL A 103 11.46 -0.85 8.22
N SER A 104 10.29 -0.33 8.58
CA SER A 104 9.67 0.84 7.97
C SER A 104 9.24 1.83 9.03
N ALA A 105 9.51 3.11 8.80
CA ALA A 105 9.04 4.22 9.60
C ALA A 105 8.15 5.12 8.74
N GLN A 106 7.07 5.62 9.31
CA GLN A 106 6.15 6.54 8.64
C GLN A 106 5.80 7.69 9.58
N VAL A 107 5.66 8.88 9.02
CA VAL A 107 5.14 10.05 9.70
C VAL A 107 4.03 10.62 8.85
N ASP A 108 2.87 10.81 9.46
CA ASP A 108 1.68 11.39 8.86
C ASP A 108 1.42 12.76 9.48
N TYR A 109 1.17 13.74 8.64
CA TYR A 109 0.69 15.05 9.02
C TYR A 109 -0.66 15.32 8.38
N ARG A 110 -1.70 15.44 9.18
CA ARG A 110 -3.06 15.74 8.74
C ARG A 110 -3.53 17.03 9.38
N ARG A 111 -3.37 18.16 8.65
CA ARG A 111 -3.80 19.46 9.13
C ARG A 111 -5.32 19.55 9.30
N SER A 112 -6.04 18.87 8.39
CA SER A 112 -7.51 18.80 8.36
C SER A 112 -7.92 17.68 7.42
N GLU A 113 -9.21 17.51 7.15
CA GLU A 113 -9.70 16.64 6.08
C GLU A 113 -9.27 17.10 4.67
N LEU A 114 -8.67 18.29 4.55
CA LEU A 114 -8.30 18.88 3.28
C LEU A 114 -6.85 18.67 2.89
N THR A 115 -5.97 18.41 3.87
CA THR A 115 -4.53 18.29 3.63
C THR A 115 -3.96 17.13 4.43
N HIS A 116 -3.35 16.19 3.72
CA HIS A 116 -2.64 15.05 4.29
C HIS A 116 -1.26 14.90 3.65
N TRP A 117 -0.22 14.88 4.46
CA TRP A 117 1.15 14.61 4.05
C TRP A 117 1.63 13.33 4.73
N MET A 118 2.37 12.53 3.99
CA MET A 118 2.97 11.31 4.48
C MET A 118 4.44 11.28 4.08
N PHE A 119 5.29 10.87 5.02
CA PHE A 119 6.72 10.61 4.82
C PHE A 119 7.00 9.19 5.25
N GLY A 120 7.72 8.45 4.43
CA GLY A 120 8.09 7.06 4.69
C GLY A 120 9.57 6.82 4.48
N ALA A 121 10.13 5.93 5.29
CA ALA A 121 11.45 5.37 5.10
C ALA A 121 11.38 3.87 5.36
N SER A 122 11.93 3.07 4.46
CA SER A 122 11.95 1.61 4.61
C SER A 122 13.31 1.06 4.27
N ARG A 123 13.71 0.01 4.99
CA ARG A 123 14.91 -0.77 4.70
C ARG A 123 14.53 -2.24 4.63
N PHE A 124 14.86 -2.87 3.52
CA PHE A 124 14.72 -4.30 3.29
C PHE A 124 16.10 -4.96 3.32
N ARG A 125 16.17 -6.11 3.96
CA ARG A 125 17.36 -6.96 4.00
C ARG A 125 16.95 -8.33 3.43
N TYR A 126 17.47 -8.66 2.28
CA TYR A 126 17.23 -9.92 1.61
C TYR A 126 18.21 -10.99 2.11
N ASP A 127 17.81 -12.26 2.08
CA ASP A 127 18.63 -13.38 2.53
C ASP A 127 19.79 -13.72 1.57
N ASP A 128 19.75 -13.21 0.31
CA ASP A 128 20.86 -13.23 -0.64
C ASP A 128 21.97 -12.21 -0.31
N GLY A 129 21.81 -11.44 0.80
CA GLY A 129 22.73 -10.40 1.25
C GLY A 129 22.50 -9.02 0.64
N ASN A 130 21.50 -8.85 -0.24
CA ASN A 130 21.13 -7.53 -0.76
C ASN A 130 20.43 -6.68 0.31
N HIS A 131 20.58 -5.36 0.21
CA HIS A 131 19.83 -4.38 1.01
C HIS A 131 19.19 -3.38 0.08
N ARG A 132 17.95 -3.01 0.35
CA ARG A 132 17.27 -1.92 -0.34
C ARG A 132 16.76 -0.90 0.67
N GLU A 133 17.07 0.36 0.43
CA GLU A 133 16.57 1.50 1.17
C GLU A 133 15.62 2.28 0.29
N LEU A 134 14.50 2.72 0.87
CA LEU A 134 13.47 3.49 0.17
C LEU A 134 13.05 4.67 1.04
N PHE A 135 12.98 5.85 0.44
CA PHE A 135 12.38 7.04 1.04
C PHE A 135 11.24 7.50 0.15
N SER A 136 10.12 7.83 0.76
CA SER A 136 8.92 8.28 0.05
C SER A 136 8.26 9.45 0.73
N THR A 137 7.56 10.25 -0.06
CA THR A 137 6.66 11.30 0.44
C THR A 137 5.45 11.39 -0.45
N SER A 138 4.32 11.74 0.13
CA SER A 138 3.12 12.05 -0.63
C SER A 138 2.35 13.18 0.02
N ILE A 139 1.62 13.92 -0.80
CA ILE A 139 0.68 14.94 -0.39
C ILE A 139 -0.63 14.74 -1.11
N GLU A 140 -1.69 14.85 -0.34
CA GLU A 140 -3.06 14.92 -0.82
C GLU A 140 -3.67 16.24 -0.37
N GLN A 141 -4.17 17.02 -1.33
CA GLN A 141 -4.76 18.32 -1.08
C GLN A 141 -6.15 18.39 -1.70
N ARG A 142 -7.17 18.64 -0.88
CA ARG A 142 -8.52 18.92 -1.35
C ARG A 142 -8.55 20.24 -2.12
N LEU A 143 -8.90 20.15 -3.42
CA LEU A 143 -9.00 21.28 -4.33
C LEU A 143 -10.44 21.79 -4.45
N LEU A 144 -11.41 20.87 -4.40
CA LEU A 144 -12.83 21.23 -4.51
C LEU A 144 -13.68 20.35 -3.59
N THR A 145 -14.58 21.00 -2.85
CA THR A 145 -15.65 20.36 -2.08
C THR A 145 -16.99 20.90 -2.54
N ARG A 146 -17.82 20.04 -3.09
CA ARG A 146 -19.22 20.30 -3.46
C ARG A 146 -20.09 19.14 -2.97
N PRO A 147 -21.40 19.30 -2.81
CA PRO A 147 -22.27 18.27 -2.22
C PRO A 147 -22.17 16.87 -2.87
N ARG A 148 -21.81 16.82 -4.14
CA ARG A 148 -21.69 15.56 -4.89
C ARG A 148 -20.29 15.32 -5.47
N TRP A 149 -19.36 16.26 -5.29
CA TRP A 149 -18.05 16.22 -5.93
C TRP A 149 -16.97 16.57 -4.93
N LEU A 150 -15.98 15.71 -4.83
CA LEU A 150 -14.73 15.99 -4.15
C LEU A 150 -13.59 15.84 -5.16
N ILE A 151 -12.71 16.81 -5.23
CA ILE A 151 -11.54 16.75 -6.10
C ILE A 151 -10.31 16.98 -5.24
N ASP A 152 -9.38 16.02 -5.29
CA ASP A 152 -8.10 16.08 -4.61
C ASP A 152 -6.95 16.14 -5.63
N GLY A 153 -6.00 17.03 -5.39
CA GLY A 153 -4.70 17.01 -6.01
C GLY A 153 -3.78 16.05 -5.26
N LEU A 154 -3.06 15.25 -6.00
CA LEU A 154 -2.14 14.24 -5.48
C LEU A 154 -0.74 14.56 -5.99
N ALA A 155 0.26 14.47 -5.12
CA ALA A 155 1.66 14.43 -5.54
C ALA A 155 2.40 13.43 -4.68
N SER A 156 3.31 12.70 -5.27
CA SER A 156 4.18 11.78 -4.57
C SER A 156 5.57 11.74 -5.17
N ALA A 157 6.53 11.37 -4.35
CA ALA A 157 7.88 11.11 -4.80
C ALA A 157 8.48 9.98 -3.99
N TYR A 158 9.32 9.18 -4.62
CA TYR A 158 10.18 8.26 -3.91
C TYR A 158 11.58 8.20 -4.54
N THR A 159 12.53 7.73 -3.75
CA THR A 159 13.84 7.30 -4.19
C THR A 159 14.22 6.01 -3.51
N SER A 160 14.86 5.12 -4.22
CA SER A 160 15.39 3.90 -3.63
C SER A 160 16.82 3.60 -4.04
N ARG A 161 17.49 2.76 -3.27
CA ARG A 161 18.86 2.32 -3.51
C ARG A 161 19.00 0.85 -3.14
N GLY A 162 19.48 0.04 -4.08
CA GLY A 162 19.94 -1.34 -3.88
C GLY A 162 21.44 -1.41 -3.62
N SER A 163 21.90 -2.41 -2.88
CA SER A 163 23.32 -2.62 -2.58
C SER A 163 24.03 -3.57 -3.57
N ARG A 164 23.26 -4.34 -4.35
CA ARG A 164 23.76 -5.31 -5.34
C ARG A 164 23.26 -4.98 -6.73
N ASP A 165 24.06 -5.27 -7.74
CA ASP A 165 23.73 -5.06 -9.15
C ASP A 165 23.32 -6.39 -9.86
N ASP A 166 23.60 -7.55 -9.22
CA ASP A 166 23.45 -8.90 -9.77
C ASP A 166 22.32 -9.73 -9.15
N ALA A 167 21.33 -9.05 -8.57
CA ALA A 167 20.19 -9.77 -7.98
C ALA A 167 19.32 -10.43 -9.07
N PRO A 168 18.79 -11.66 -8.85
CA PRO A 168 17.95 -12.35 -9.82
C PRO A 168 16.51 -11.83 -9.87
N TYR A 169 16.27 -10.62 -9.38
CA TYR A 169 14.99 -9.92 -9.35
C TYR A 169 15.22 -8.43 -9.60
N PHE A 170 14.17 -7.70 -9.93
CA PHE A 170 14.25 -6.27 -10.17
C PHE A 170 14.81 -5.54 -8.92
N ASN A 171 16.03 -5.07 -9.04
CA ASN A 171 16.76 -4.40 -7.97
C ASN A 171 17.67 -3.31 -8.54
N PRO A 172 17.11 -2.19 -8.97
CA PRO A 172 17.91 -1.09 -9.52
C PRO A 172 18.87 -0.57 -8.46
N LYS A 173 20.10 -0.25 -8.88
CA LYS A 173 21.11 0.38 -8.03
C LYS A 173 20.60 1.66 -7.41
N ARG A 174 19.93 2.48 -8.22
CA ARG A 174 19.18 3.67 -7.81
C ARG A 174 18.00 3.87 -8.73
N ASP A 175 16.89 4.22 -8.15
CA ASP A 175 15.72 4.68 -8.89
C ASP A 175 14.98 5.77 -8.12
N ARG A 176 14.20 6.54 -8.84
CA ARG A 176 13.34 7.57 -8.27
C ARG A 176 12.13 7.80 -9.16
N MET A 177 11.06 8.24 -8.56
CA MET A 177 9.85 8.65 -9.26
C MET A 177 9.28 9.91 -8.62
N VAL A 178 8.76 10.79 -9.44
CA VAL A 178 7.91 11.90 -9.02
C VAL A 178 6.62 11.76 -9.79
N GLU A 179 5.50 11.79 -9.10
CA GLU A 179 4.18 11.60 -9.68
C GLU A 179 3.24 12.72 -9.25
N ILE A 180 2.42 13.20 -10.17
CA ILE A 180 1.31 14.11 -9.89
C ILE A 180 0.01 13.50 -10.40
N GLY A 181 -1.09 13.80 -9.74
CA GLY A 181 -2.39 13.25 -10.11
C GLY A 181 -3.58 14.03 -9.60
N LEU A 182 -4.74 13.61 -10.03
CA LEU A 182 -6.03 14.09 -9.58
C LEU A 182 -6.91 12.90 -9.20
N ARG A 183 -7.60 13.02 -8.08
CA ARG A 183 -8.66 12.10 -7.67
C ARG A 183 -10.00 12.84 -7.67
N ILE A 184 -10.97 12.28 -8.35
CA ILE A 184 -12.31 12.81 -8.49
C ILE A 184 -13.28 11.80 -7.89
N ASP A 185 -13.90 12.16 -6.78
CA ASP A 185 -14.98 11.40 -6.18
C ASP A 185 -16.32 12.04 -6.53
N GLN A 186 -17.22 11.26 -7.13
CA GLN A 186 -18.57 11.69 -7.44
C GLN A 186 -19.59 10.82 -6.72
N GLN A 187 -20.40 11.44 -5.86
CA GLN A 187 -21.54 10.78 -5.23
C GLN A 187 -22.72 10.82 -6.19
N LEU A 188 -23.10 9.65 -6.72
CA LEU A 188 -24.22 9.52 -7.65
C LEU A 188 -25.55 9.38 -6.94
N TRP A 189 -25.56 8.66 -5.85
CA TRP A 189 -26.77 8.36 -5.09
C TRP A 189 -26.50 8.39 -3.59
N ARG A 190 -27.49 8.90 -2.83
CA ARG A 190 -27.50 8.85 -1.37
C ARG A 190 -28.92 8.73 -0.85
N HIS A 191 -29.12 7.82 0.08
CA HIS A 191 -30.36 7.64 0.82
C HIS A 191 -30.04 7.30 2.27
N TYR A 192 -30.19 8.28 3.18
CA TYR A 192 -29.75 8.21 4.57
C TYR A 192 -28.25 7.84 4.67
N GLU A 193 -27.94 6.71 5.31
CA GLU A 193 -26.58 6.19 5.51
C GLU A 193 -26.06 5.38 4.33
N ARG A 194 -26.89 5.13 3.32
CA ARG A 194 -26.49 4.40 2.11
C ARG A 194 -26.11 5.38 1.04
N HIS A 195 -24.99 5.14 0.39
CA HIS A 195 -24.60 5.92 -0.78
C HIS A 195 -23.82 5.08 -1.78
N PHE A 196 -23.81 5.57 -3.01
CA PHE A 196 -22.99 5.06 -4.07
C PHE A 196 -22.16 6.19 -4.66
N ARG A 197 -20.85 5.96 -4.78
CA ARG A 197 -19.94 6.90 -5.41
C ARG A 197 -18.97 6.22 -6.36
N HIS A 198 -18.52 7.01 -7.34
CA HIS A 198 -17.40 6.67 -8.20
C HIS A 198 -16.16 7.41 -7.71
N ARG A 199 -15.02 6.81 -7.93
CA ARG A 199 -13.72 7.44 -7.76
C ARG A 199 -12.88 7.22 -9.00
N LEU A 200 -12.52 8.29 -9.68
CA LEU A 200 -11.55 8.27 -10.77
C LEU A 200 -10.26 8.89 -10.27
N THR A 201 -9.16 8.16 -10.39
CA THR A 201 -7.82 8.68 -10.14
C THR A 201 -7.02 8.61 -11.42
N VAL A 202 -6.41 9.72 -11.83
CA VAL A 202 -5.49 9.78 -12.96
C VAL A 202 -4.18 10.37 -12.48
N SER A 203 -3.06 9.80 -12.90
CA SER A 203 -1.75 10.31 -12.54
C SER A 203 -0.72 10.12 -13.66
N LEU A 204 0.33 10.92 -13.58
CA LEU A 204 1.48 10.86 -14.46
C LEU A 204 2.75 10.98 -13.61
N GLY A 205 3.60 9.97 -13.69
CA GLY A 205 4.90 9.92 -13.04
C GLY A 205 6.03 10.11 -14.04
N ASP A 206 7.13 10.71 -13.60
CA ASP A 206 8.45 10.64 -14.25
C ASP A 206 9.33 9.70 -13.41
N TYR A 207 9.59 8.53 -13.97
CA TYR A 207 10.43 7.50 -13.36
C TYR A 207 11.82 7.54 -13.99
N TRP A 208 12.83 7.56 -13.14
CA TRP A 208 14.23 7.48 -13.54
C TRP A 208 14.90 6.28 -12.87
N GLN A 209 15.73 5.57 -13.63
CA GLN A 209 16.51 4.42 -13.18
C GLN A 209 17.96 4.55 -13.64
N ASP A 210 18.90 4.25 -12.77
CA ASP A 210 20.33 4.22 -13.08
C ASP A 210 20.60 3.24 -14.24
N GLY A 211 21.35 3.69 -15.24
CA GLY A 211 21.65 2.92 -16.45
C GLY A 211 20.58 2.96 -17.55
N PHE A 212 19.35 3.40 -17.27
CA PHE A 212 18.22 3.37 -18.22
C PHE A 212 17.57 4.73 -18.50
N GLY A 213 17.88 5.76 -17.68
CA GLY A 213 17.35 7.10 -17.86
C GLY A 213 15.91 7.27 -17.35
N SER A 214 15.21 8.29 -17.90
CA SER A 214 13.84 8.65 -17.48
C SER A 214 12.78 8.11 -18.43
N ALA A 215 11.59 7.81 -17.87
CA ALA A 215 10.41 7.43 -18.63
C ALA A 215 9.11 7.84 -17.93
N LEU A 216 8.12 8.28 -18.72
CA LEU A 216 6.81 8.63 -18.20
C LEU A 216 6.00 7.38 -17.86
N VAL A 217 5.36 7.39 -16.69
CA VAL A 217 4.51 6.32 -16.15
C VAL A 217 3.11 6.85 -15.94
N PRO A 218 2.20 6.71 -16.93
CA PRO A 218 0.79 7.03 -16.76
C PRO A 218 0.08 5.96 -15.94
N SER A 219 -0.88 6.38 -15.10
CA SER A 219 -1.78 5.48 -14.41
C SER A 219 -3.21 6.02 -14.35
N VAL A 220 -4.18 5.11 -14.35
CA VAL A 220 -5.61 5.39 -14.21
C VAL A 220 -6.22 4.33 -13.30
N SER A 221 -7.03 4.75 -12.34
CA SER A 221 -7.81 3.86 -11.49
C SER A 221 -9.26 4.34 -11.47
N TYR A 222 -10.20 3.40 -11.62
CA TYR A 222 -11.62 3.67 -11.53
C TYR A 222 -12.27 2.71 -10.56
N MET A 223 -12.85 3.26 -9.49
CA MET A 223 -13.40 2.52 -8.37
C MET A 223 -14.87 2.87 -8.16
N HIS A 224 -15.64 1.90 -7.74
CA HIS A 224 -16.98 2.04 -7.22
C HIS A 224 -16.97 1.78 -5.72
N GLU A 225 -17.68 2.59 -4.97
CA GLU A 225 -17.88 2.39 -3.54
C GLU A 225 -19.37 2.41 -3.20
N TRP A 226 -19.80 1.36 -2.53
CA TRP A 226 -21.14 1.19 -1.99
C TRP A 226 -21.10 1.22 -0.48
N GLN A 227 -21.64 2.26 0.12
CA GLN A 227 -21.97 2.27 1.55
C GLN A 227 -23.33 1.59 1.71
N LEU A 228 -23.37 0.40 2.31
CA LEU A 228 -24.58 -0.41 2.42
C LEU A 228 -25.34 -0.20 3.75
N GLY A 229 -24.89 0.73 4.58
CA GLY A 229 -25.37 1.06 5.92
C GLY A 229 -24.21 1.24 6.89
N GLN A 230 -24.49 1.32 8.19
CA GLN A 230 -23.43 1.51 9.19
C GLN A 230 -22.40 0.37 9.10
N GLY A 231 -21.14 0.74 9.07
CA GLY A 231 -20.02 -0.19 9.11
C GLY A 231 -19.90 -1.17 7.92
N ARG A 232 -20.65 -0.98 6.80
CA ARG A 232 -20.60 -1.89 5.66
C ARG A 232 -20.26 -1.14 4.38
N VAL A 233 -19.06 -1.34 3.88
CA VAL A 233 -18.58 -0.72 2.64
C VAL A 233 -18.10 -1.81 1.68
N PHE A 234 -18.63 -1.80 0.47
CA PHE A 234 -18.16 -2.63 -0.63
C PHE A 234 -17.51 -1.74 -1.69
N GLU A 235 -16.25 -2.00 -1.98
CA GLU A 235 -15.48 -1.30 -3.01
C GLU A 235 -15.03 -2.30 -4.07
N TYR A 236 -15.06 -1.88 -5.34
CA TYR A 236 -14.46 -2.64 -6.43
C TYR A 236 -14.07 -1.71 -7.57
N GLY A 237 -13.08 -2.13 -8.35
CA GLY A 237 -12.66 -1.35 -9.49
C GLY A 237 -11.48 -1.94 -10.25
N VAL A 238 -11.01 -1.13 -11.18
CA VAL A 238 -9.89 -1.49 -12.06
C VAL A 238 -8.81 -0.43 -11.98
N ARG A 239 -7.56 -0.89 -12.06
CA ARG A 239 -6.38 -0.04 -12.18
C ARG A 239 -5.61 -0.43 -13.44
N TRP A 240 -5.13 0.57 -14.14
CA TRP A 240 -4.23 0.40 -15.25
C TRP A 240 -3.02 1.31 -15.07
N SER A 241 -1.83 0.80 -15.38
CA SER A 241 -0.60 1.59 -15.40
C SER A 241 0.39 1.04 -16.43
N ARG A 242 1.38 1.88 -16.78
CA ARG A 242 2.50 1.48 -17.66
C ARG A 242 3.84 1.77 -16.99
N PRO A 243 4.22 0.99 -15.98
CA PRO A 243 5.54 1.10 -15.36
C PRO A 243 6.66 0.76 -16.34
N VAL A 244 7.87 1.14 -15.95
CA VAL A 244 9.09 0.85 -16.71
C VAL A 244 10.08 0.16 -15.78
N TYR A 245 10.62 -0.97 -16.24
CA TYR A 245 11.64 -1.75 -15.55
C TYR A 245 12.78 -2.03 -16.51
N ASP A 246 14.00 -1.67 -16.13
CA ASP A 246 15.22 -1.86 -16.96
C ASP A 246 15.05 -1.36 -18.40
N GLY A 247 14.40 -0.19 -18.53
CA GLY A 247 14.12 0.44 -19.83
C GLY A 247 12.93 -0.16 -20.60
N HIS A 248 12.34 -1.27 -20.14
CA HIS A 248 11.21 -1.91 -20.79
C HIS A 248 9.88 -1.44 -20.18
N ARG A 249 8.93 -1.09 -21.04
CA ARG A 249 7.57 -0.71 -20.63
C ARG A 249 6.71 -1.95 -20.47
N GLU A 250 6.15 -2.09 -19.29
CA GLU A 250 5.17 -3.12 -19.01
C GLU A 250 3.75 -2.54 -18.98
N ARG A 251 2.76 -3.41 -19.06
CA ARG A 251 1.35 -3.05 -18.92
C ARG A 251 0.78 -3.77 -17.72
N HIS A 252 0.39 -3.01 -16.71
CA HIS A 252 -0.29 -3.57 -15.55
C HIS A 252 -1.77 -3.27 -15.61
N ILE A 253 -2.59 -4.31 -15.42
CA ILE A 253 -4.03 -4.21 -15.22
C ILE A 253 -4.34 -4.97 -13.94
N GLY A 254 -4.94 -4.28 -12.97
CA GLY A 254 -5.39 -4.85 -11.72
C GLY A 254 -6.90 -4.73 -11.55
N PHE A 255 -7.52 -5.73 -10.94
CA PHE A 255 -8.86 -5.65 -10.41
C PHE A 255 -8.76 -5.69 -8.89
N GLU A 256 -9.43 -4.75 -8.23
CA GLU A 256 -9.46 -4.65 -6.78
C GLU A 256 -10.91 -4.80 -6.30
N ALA A 257 -11.12 -5.56 -5.24
CA ALA A 257 -12.40 -5.64 -4.56
C ALA A 257 -12.16 -5.78 -3.05
N ALA A 258 -12.89 -5.01 -2.26
CA ALA A 258 -12.83 -5.04 -0.81
C ALA A 258 -14.22 -4.95 -0.19
N LEU A 259 -14.47 -5.78 0.80
CA LEU A 259 -15.65 -5.68 1.64
C LEU A 259 -15.16 -5.39 3.07
N ARG A 260 -15.55 -4.24 3.59
CA ARG A 260 -15.33 -3.88 4.99
C ARG A 260 -16.61 -4.07 5.76
N TRP A 261 -16.52 -4.72 6.89
CA TRP A 261 -17.65 -5.04 7.76
C TRP A 261 -17.24 -4.85 9.22
N GLY A 262 -18.05 -4.13 9.95
CA GLY A 262 -17.85 -3.83 11.36
C GLY A 262 -17.77 -2.33 11.64
N GLU A 263 -18.05 -1.94 12.87
CA GLU A 263 -17.85 -0.57 13.36
C GLU A 263 -16.38 -0.29 13.66
#